data_893a6aa16baa97377343a35cac8f3ecf
#
_entry.id   893a6aa16baa97377343a35cac8f3ecf
#
_cell.length_a   1.000
_cell.length_b   1.000
_cell.length_c   1.000
_cell.angle_alpha   90.00
_cell.angle_beta   90.00
_cell.angle_gamma   90.00
#
_symmetry.space_group_name_H-M   'P 1'
#
loop_
_entity.id
_entity.type
_entity.pdbx_description
1 polymer ?
#
loop_
_entity_poly.entity_id
_entity_poly.type
_entity_poly.pdbx_seq_one_letter_code
_entity_poly.pdbx_strand_id
1 'polypeptide(L)'
;MNKPLWKYALAALLPLLILLALPLKPFLISFLGQEVTLAVRPVDPRDLFRGDYVALSFEIETVPVKLFEHDEGSTHEQAVRRRSEWFVTLEEGPDGLWKPSRASQQPGREPYLKGRVKYMGQVIGRGQTAELDYGTNMRRYYVRENTGRALEKAAQDGILRARVAIWRGEAVIQSVQVVPAK
;
A
#
# COMPACT_ATOMS: atom_id res chain seq x y z
N MET A 1 29.16 6.29 -48.18
CA MET A 1 28.47 5.19 -47.45
C MET A 1 27.45 5.84 -46.50
N ASN A 2 26.19 5.95 -46.94
CA ASN A 2 25.12 6.48 -46.11
C ASN A 2 24.75 5.45 -45.04
N LYS A 3 25.22 5.66 -43.81
CA LYS A 3 24.77 4.83 -42.69
C LYS A 3 23.27 5.02 -42.54
N PRO A 4 22.47 3.96 -42.46
CA PRO A 4 21.01 4.06 -42.42
C PRO A 4 20.54 4.74 -41.17
N LEU A 5 20.11 6.00 -41.24
CA LEU A 5 19.64 6.85 -40.17
C LEU A 5 18.53 6.20 -39.34
N TRP A 6 17.74 5.29 -39.95
CA TRP A 6 16.68 4.56 -39.26
C TRP A 6 17.18 3.66 -38.10
N LYS A 7 18.43 3.13 -38.21
CA LYS A 7 19.04 2.33 -37.13
C LYS A 7 19.30 3.18 -35.88
N TYR A 8 19.73 4.42 -36.06
CA TYR A 8 19.93 5.35 -34.97
C TYR A 8 18.60 5.83 -34.37
N ALA A 9 17.59 6.05 -35.23
CA ALA A 9 16.24 6.37 -34.77
C ALA A 9 15.63 5.21 -33.97
N LEU A 10 15.79 3.97 -34.40
CA LEU A 10 15.33 2.79 -33.68
C LEU A 10 16.07 2.61 -32.34
N ALA A 11 17.38 2.85 -32.30
CA ALA A 11 18.18 2.79 -31.09
C ALA A 11 17.79 3.88 -30.07
N ALA A 12 17.38 5.06 -30.53
CA ALA A 12 16.89 6.14 -29.68
C ALA A 12 15.43 5.92 -29.23
N LEU A 13 14.62 5.22 -30.02
CA LEU A 13 13.23 4.93 -29.70
C LEU A 13 13.09 3.99 -28.48
N LEU A 14 13.98 3.00 -28.36
CA LEU A 14 13.92 2.00 -27.30
C LEU A 14 13.99 2.63 -25.87
N PRO A 15 14.98 3.46 -25.53
CA PRO A 15 15.03 4.10 -24.23
C PRO A 15 13.84 5.06 -24.01
N LEU A 16 13.33 5.70 -25.05
CA LEU A 16 12.14 6.55 -24.95
C LEU A 16 10.90 5.72 -24.61
N LEU A 17 10.71 4.55 -25.22
CA LEU A 17 9.60 3.65 -24.89
C LEU A 17 9.70 3.13 -23.45
N ILE A 18 10.90 2.78 -22.99
CA ILE A 18 11.13 2.36 -21.61
C ILE A 18 10.76 3.51 -20.65
N LEU A 19 11.20 4.73 -20.94
CA LEU A 19 10.91 5.90 -20.12
C LEU A 19 9.41 6.19 -20.03
N LEU A 20 8.68 6.05 -21.13
CA LEU A 20 7.22 6.19 -21.19
C LEU A 20 6.48 5.05 -20.47
N ALA A 21 7.04 3.84 -20.46
CA ALA A 21 6.44 2.69 -19.81
C ALA A 21 6.51 2.76 -18.27
N LEU A 22 7.51 3.44 -17.70
CA LEU A 22 7.68 3.54 -16.24
C LEU A 22 6.47 4.14 -15.50
N PRO A 23 5.88 5.27 -15.91
CA PRO A 23 4.72 5.85 -15.24
C PRO A 23 3.40 5.17 -15.60
N LEU A 24 3.37 4.29 -16.60
CA LEU A 24 2.13 3.71 -17.12
C LEU A 24 1.42 2.87 -16.05
N LYS A 25 2.16 2.08 -15.27
CA LYS A 25 1.58 1.21 -14.24
C LYS A 25 0.90 1.99 -13.12
N PRO A 26 1.53 2.94 -12.42
CA PRO A 26 0.85 3.75 -11.41
C PRO A 26 -0.29 4.58 -12.00
N PHE A 27 -0.17 5.05 -13.25
CA PHE A 27 -1.25 5.74 -13.94
C PHE A 27 -2.48 4.84 -14.15
N LEU A 28 -2.27 3.58 -14.62
CA LEU A 28 -3.36 2.61 -14.78
C LEU A 28 -4.02 2.27 -13.45
N ILE A 29 -3.25 2.09 -12.37
CA ILE A 29 -3.80 1.86 -11.03
C ILE A 29 -4.66 3.03 -10.59
N SER A 30 -4.19 4.26 -10.77
CA SER A 30 -4.95 5.47 -10.40
C SER A 30 -6.24 5.65 -11.20
N PHE A 31 -6.28 5.19 -12.45
CA PHE A 31 -7.43 5.38 -13.34
C PHE A 31 -8.44 4.23 -13.31
N LEU A 32 -7.95 2.97 -13.23
CA LEU A 32 -8.79 1.77 -13.26
C LEU A 32 -9.07 1.20 -11.87
N GLY A 33 -8.31 1.64 -10.85
CA GLY A 33 -8.40 1.10 -9.50
C GLY A 33 -9.67 1.50 -8.78
N GLN A 34 -10.12 0.61 -7.90
CA GLN A 34 -11.19 0.93 -6.95
C GLN A 34 -10.64 1.88 -5.88
N GLU A 35 -11.34 2.98 -5.67
CA GLU A 35 -10.99 3.96 -4.65
C GLU A 35 -11.42 3.46 -3.26
N VAL A 36 -10.50 3.46 -2.32
CA VAL A 36 -10.73 3.05 -0.92
C VAL A 36 -10.18 4.10 0.03
N THR A 37 -10.80 4.28 1.17
CA THR A 37 -10.30 5.17 2.23
C THR A 37 -9.66 4.36 3.34
N LEU A 38 -8.38 4.65 3.63
CA LEU A 38 -7.58 3.95 4.62
C LEU A 38 -7.21 4.86 5.79
N ALA A 39 -7.22 4.29 7.00
CA ALA A 39 -6.70 4.97 8.17
C ALA A 39 -5.16 4.98 8.14
N VAL A 40 -4.59 6.16 8.31
CA VAL A 40 -3.14 6.35 8.45
C VAL A 40 -2.77 6.17 9.92
N ARG A 41 -1.77 5.34 10.17
CA ARG A 41 -1.22 5.08 11.50
C ARG A 41 -0.11 6.11 11.80
N PRO A 42 -0.02 6.59 13.04
CA PRO A 42 1.11 7.41 13.47
C PRO A 42 2.43 6.66 13.23
N VAL A 43 3.40 7.35 12.64
CA VAL A 43 4.76 6.83 12.46
C VAL A 43 5.68 7.56 13.43
N ASP A 44 6.76 6.91 13.89
CA ASP A 44 7.74 7.56 14.78
C ASP A 44 8.35 8.78 14.07
N PRO A 45 8.32 9.99 14.69
CA PRO A 45 8.79 11.23 14.09
C PRO A 45 10.22 11.21 13.55
N ARG A 46 11.05 10.27 14.00
CA ARG A 46 12.46 10.19 13.59
C ARG A 46 12.67 9.79 12.12
N ASP A 47 11.67 9.19 11.49
CA ASP A 47 11.76 8.69 10.10
C ASP A 47 10.99 9.54 9.08
N LEU A 48 10.29 10.60 9.49
CA LEU A 48 9.28 11.29 8.69
C LEU A 48 9.83 12.32 7.70
N PHE A 49 11.07 12.81 7.86
CA PHE A 49 11.56 13.93 7.03
C PHE A 49 12.96 13.68 6.47
N ARG A 50 12.98 13.09 5.26
CA ARG A 50 14.08 13.27 4.31
C ARG A 50 13.52 13.82 3.00
N GLY A 51 13.48 15.15 2.88
CA GLY A 51 13.07 15.80 1.65
C GLY A 51 11.55 16.02 1.52
N ASP A 52 11.04 16.16 0.30
CA ASP A 52 9.68 16.57 -0.05
C ASP A 52 8.63 15.45 0.03
N TYR A 53 8.83 14.41 0.83
CA TYR A 53 7.85 13.33 1.00
C TYR A 53 7.62 12.98 2.46
N VAL A 54 6.42 12.54 2.77
CA VAL A 54 6.01 12.00 4.08
C VAL A 54 5.95 10.48 3.98
N ALA A 55 6.62 9.78 4.91
CA ALA A 55 6.46 8.35 5.06
C ALA A 55 5.11 8.07 5.73
N LEU A 56 4.29 7.24 5.11
CA LEU A 56 2.99 6.83 5.64
C LEU A 56 3.02 5.35 6.04
N SER A 57 2.33 5.03 7.11
CA SER A 57 1.99 3.68 7.54
C SER A 57 0.48 3.58 7.70
N PHE A 58 -0.09 2.42 7.43
CA PHE A 58 -1.53 2.23 7.42
C PHE A 58 -1.96 1.19 8.45
N GLU A 59 -3.16 1.34 9.00
CA GLU A 59 -3.70 0.33 9.92
C GLU A 59 -3.84 -1.04 9.27
N ILE A 60 -4.10 -1.09 7.95
CA ILE A 60 -4.21 -2.33 7.18
C ILE A 60 -2.90 -3.12 7.07
N GLU A 61 -1.75 -2.52 7.39
CA GLU A 61 -0.45 -3.23 7.42
C GLU A 61 -0.42 -4.25 8.57
N THR A 62 -1.19 -4.02 9.64
CA THR A 62 -1.30 -4.93 10.79
C THR A 62 -2.52 -5.83 10.63
N VAL A 63 -2.32 -7.04 10.14
CA VAL A 63 -3.39 -8.02 9.86
C VAL A 63 -3.47 -9.05 10.98
N PRO A 64 -4.65 -9.24 11.62
CA PRO A 64 -4.84 -10.33 12.60
C PRO A 64 -4.55 -11.70 12.01
N VAL A 65 -3.77 -12.53 12.70
CA VAL A 65 -3.35 -13.87 12.23
C VAL A 65 -4.56 -14.77 11.95
N LYS A 66 -5.66 -14.60 12.66
CA LYS A 66 -6.91 -15.34 12.45
C LYS A 66 -7.58 -15.13 11.08
N LEU A 67 -7.19 -14.08 10.34
CA LEU A 67 -7.72 -13.81 9.00
C LEU A 67 -6.97 -14.54 7.89
N PHE A 68 -5.83 -15.15 8.22
CA PHE A 68 -5.03 -15.90 7.25
C PHE A 68 -5.61 -17.29 7.06
N GLU A 69 -5.79 -17.67 5.80
CA GLU A 69 -6.19 -19.04 5.45
C GLU A 69 -5.07 -20.03 5.76
N HIS A 70 -5.46 -21.22 6.15
CA HIS A 70 -4.55 -22.33 6.43
C HIS A 70 -5.09 -23.64 5.87
N ASP A 71 -4.18 -24.53 5.55
CA ASP A 71 -4.53 -25.88 5.07
C ASP A 71 -5.02 -26.74 6.24
N GLU A 72 -5.82 -27.77 5.95
CA GLU A 72 -6.24 -28.75 6.94
C GLU A 72 -5.03 -29.37 7.67
N GLY A 73 -5.08 -29.39 9.01
CA GLY A 73 -3.98 -29.88 9.85
C GLY A 73 -2.88 -28.86 10.16
N SER A 74 -2.97 -27.62 9.70
CA SER A 74 -2.08 -26.54 10.08
C SER A 74 -2.82 -25.44 10.88
N THR A 75 -2.08 -24.60 11.57
CA THR A 75 -2.64 -23.43 12.24
C THR A 75 -2.44 -22.17 11.39
N HIS A 76 -3.24 -21.11 11.63
CA HIS A 76 -3.05 -19.81 10.98
C HIS A 76 -1.61 -19.30 11.13
N GLU A 77 -1.02 -19.44 12.33
CA GLU A 77 0.35 -19.02 12.59
C GLU A 77 1.37 -19.77 11.73
N GLN A 78 1.21 -21.10 11.61
CA GLN A 78 2.07 -21.92 10.76
C GLN A 78 1.94 -21.55 9.29
N ALA A 79 0.75 -21.23 8.81
CA ALA A 79 0.52 -20.77 7.44
C ALA A 79 1.27 -19.45 7.18
N VAL A 80 1.18 -18.47 8.09
CA VAL A 80 1.87 -17.18 7.97
C VAL A 80 3.39 -17.36 7.99
N ARG A 81 3.93 -18.26 8.84
CA ARG A 81 5.38 -18.54 8.92
C ARG A 81 5.93 -19.22 7.67
N ARG A 82 5.13 -20.08 7.03
CA ARG A 82 5.56 -20.85 5.83
C ARG A 82 5.55 -20.04 4.55
N ARG A 83 4.73 -19.01 4.46
CA ARG A 83 4.48 -18.26 3.23
C ARG A 83 4.70 -16.77 3.45
N SER A 84 5.50 -16.17 2.59
CA SER A 84 5.86 -14.75 2.72
C SER A 84 4.89 -13.80 2.01
N GLU A 85 4.17 -14.25 0.98
CA GLU A 85 3.27 -13.41 0.19
C GLU A 85 1.80 -13.82 0.40
N TRP A 86 0.94 -12.81 0.52
CA TRP A 86 -0.48 -12.97 0.78
C TRP A 86 -1.31 -11.94 0.03
N PHE A 87 -2.52 -12.32 -0.35
CA PHE A 87 -3.54 -11.44 -0.90
C PHE A 87 -4.53 -11.10 0.21
N VAL A 88 -4.57 -9.85 0.62
CA VAL A 88 -5.44 -9.36 1.70
C VAL A 88 -6.64 -8.67 1.09
N THR A 89 -7.81 -9.27 1.22
CA THR A 89 -9.09 -8.66 0.81
C THR A 89 -9.49 -7.61 1.84
N LEU A 90 -9.98 -6.49 1.34
CA LEU A 90 -10.46 -5.37 2.15
C LEU A 90 -11.97 -5.27 2.07
N GLU A 91 -12.59 -4.89 3.18
CA GLU A 91 -14.01 -4.59 3.28
C GLU A 91 -14.23 -3.25 3.93
N GLU A 92 -15.28 -2.54 3.47
CA GLU A 92 -15.64 -1.24 4.00
C GLU A 92 -16.36 -1.40 5.34
N GLY A 93 -15.86 -0.75 6.37
CA GLY A 93 -16.48 -0.70 7.68
C GLY A 93 -17.57 0.37 7.74
N PRO A 94 -18.38 0.37 8.82
CA PRO A 94 -19.46 1.35 9.01
C PRO A 94 -18.97 2.79 9.17
N ASP A 95 -17.67 2.96 9.41
CA ASP A 95 -16.96 4.23 9.52
C ASP A 95 -16.43 4.74 8.16
N GLY A 96 -16.74 4.03 7.06
CA GLY A 96 -16.24 4.33 5.71
C GLY A 96 -14.75 4.02 5.52
N LEU A 97 -14.12 3.38 6.52
CA LEU A 97 -12.72 2.95 6.42
C LEU A 97 -12.64 1.49 6.01
N TRP A 98 -11.76 1.22 5.08
CA TRP A 98 -11.51 -0.14 4.61
C TRP A 98 -10.52 -0.86 5.52
N LYS A 99 -10.86 -2.11 5.88
CA LYS A 99 -10.13 -2.94 6.84
C LYS A 99 -9.89 -4.33 6.25
N PRO A 100 -8.82 -5.04 6.68
CA PRO A 100 -8.59 -6.42 6.28
C PRO A 100 -9.74 -7.32 6.74
N SER A 101 -10.28 -8.11 5.82
CA SER A 101 -11.33 -9.10 6.12
C SER A 101 -10.83 -10.54 5.98
N ARG A 102 -9.93 -10.81 5.03
CA ARG A 102 -9.39 -12.14 4.74
C ARG A 102 -8.00 -12.04 4.12
N ALA A 103 -7.12 -12.95 4.46
CA ALA A 103 -5.82 -13.12 3.82
C ALA A 103 -5.70 -14.52 3.22
N SER A 104 -5.50 -14.62 1.90
CA SER A 104 -5.46 -15.87 1.14
C SER A 104 -4.22 -15.98 0.26
N GLN A 105 -3.96 -17.19 -0.25
CA GLN A 105 -2.84 -17.45 -1.17
C GLN A 105 -3.15 -17.13 -2.63
N GLN A 106 -4.43 -16.93 -2.93
CA GLN A 106 -4.92 -16.60 -4.26
C GLN A 106 -5.61 -15.23 -4.21
N PRO A 107 -5.60 -14.47 -5.32
CA PRO A 107 -6.37 -13.24 -5.41
C PRO A 107 -7.85 -13.51 -5.11
N GLY A 108 -8.39 -12.79 -4.15
CA GLY A 108 -9.80 -12.84 -3.83
C GLY A 108 -10.62 -11.86 -4.65
N ARG A 109 -11.82 -11.51 -4.14
CA ARG A 109 -12.66 -10.45 -4.70
C ARG A 109 -11.97 -9.10 -4.45
N GLU A 110 -11.97 -8.23 -5.45
CA GLU A 110 -11.47 -6.84 -5.29
C GLU A 110 -12.39 -6.02 -4.36
N PRO A 111 -11.81 -5.08 -3.61
CA PRO A 111 -10.39 -4.72 -3.58
C PRO A 111 -9.57 -5.66 -2.68
N TYR A 112 -8.44 -6.07 -3.18
CA TYR A 112 -7.44 -6.80 -2.40
C TYR A 112 -6.04 -6.21 -2.63
N LEU A 113 -5.14 -6.41 -1.67
CA LEU A 113 -3.74 -6.00 -1.74
C LEU A 113 -2.82 -7.20 -1.68
N LYS A 114 -1.79 -7.21 -2.52
CA LYS A 114 -0.70 -8.17 -2.44
C LYS A 114 0.34 -7.66 -1.44
N GLY A 115 0.52 -8.38 -0.35
CA GLY A 115 1.44 -8.01 0.73
C GLY A 115 2.47 -9.10 1.03
N ARG A 116 3.62 -8.66 1.53
CA ARG A 116 4.66 -9.55 2.05
C ARG A 116 4.75 -9.43 3.56
N VAL A 117 4.71 -10.56 4.25
CA VAL A 117 4.90 -10.60 5.71
C VAL A 117 6.32 -10.18 6.06
N LYS A 118 6.44 -9.17 6.91
CA LYS A 118 7.72 -8.71 7.48
C LYS A 118 8.05 -9.43 8.78
N TYR A 119 7.11 -9.42 9.69
CA TYR A 119 7.24 -10.09 10.98
C TYR A 119 5.85 -10.42 11.55
N MET A 120 5.85 -11.29 12.54
CA MET A 120 4.68 -11.58 13.36
C MET A 120 4.90 -11.03 14.76
N GLY A 121 3.87 -10.47 15.33
CA GLY A 121 3.88 -9.90 16.67
C GLY A 121 2.59 -10.14 17.41
N GLN A 122 2.52 -9.59 18.61
CA GLN A 122 1.31 -9.59 19.44
C GLN A 122 0.95 -8.14 19.76
N VAL A 123 -0.28 -7.77 19.46
CA VAL A 123 -0.81 -6.43 19.78
C VAL A 123 -1.84 -6.57 20.88
N ILE A 124 -1.70 -5.76 21.93
CA ILE A 124 -2.64 -5.73 23.06
C ILE A 124 -4.04 -5.44 22.54
N GLY A 125 -5.01 -6.31 22.88
CA GLY A 125 -6.41 -6.19 22.45
C GLY A 125 -6.73 -6.73 21.06
N ARG A 126 -5.71 -7.03 20.20
CA ARG A 126 -5.89 -7.62 18.85
C ARG A 126 -5.37 -9.05 18.73
N GLY A 127 -4.66 -9.57 19.73
CA GLY A 127 -4.05 -10.90 19.70
C GLY A 127 -2.82 -10.97 18.79
N GLN A 128 -2.55 -12.14 18.21
CA GLN A 128 -1.45 -12.30 17.25
C GLN A 128 -1.77 -11.59 15.94
N THR A 129 -0.79 -10.86 15.43
CA THR A 129 -0.87 -10.10 14.18
C THR A 129 0.35 -10.34 13.31
N ALA A 130 0.18 -10.20 12.01
CA ALA A 130 1.26 -10.15 11.04
C ALA A 130 1.35 -8.73 10.47
N GLU A 131 2.55 -8.19 10.41
CA GLU A 131 2.83 -6.92 9.74
C GLU A 131 3.18 -7.20 8.28
N LEU A 132 2.43 -6.58 7.36
CA LEU A 132 2.59 -6.74 5.92
C LEU A 132 3.14 -5.49 5.27
N ASP A 133 3.93 -5.71 4.24
CA ASP A 133 4.42 -4.68 3.32
C ASP A 133 3.67 -4.77 1.99
N TYR A 134 2.93 -3.73 1.66
CA TYR A 134 2.20 -3.63 0.39
C TYR A 134 2.98 -2.88 -0.70
N GLY A 135 4.28 -2.64 -0.49
CA GLY A 135 5.17 -2.03 -1.46
C GLY A 135 5.39 -0.52 -1.30
N THR A 136 6.32 0.00 -2.09
CA THR A 136 6.84 1.37 -1.95
C THR A 136 5.83 2.45 -2.32
N ASN A 137 4.88 2.16 -3.22
CA ASN A 137 3.87 3.12 -3.66
C ASN A 137 2.88 3.52 -2.55
N MET A 138 2.77 2.70 -1.49
CA MET A 138 1.97 3.01 -0.32
C MET A 138 2.75 3.69 0.80
N ARG A 139 4.07 3.74 0.73
CA ARG A 139 4.91 4.25 1.82
C ARG A 139 5.28 5.70 1.69
N ARG A 140 5.25 6.27 0.48
CA ARG A 140 5.73 7.62 0.20
C ARG A 140 4.63 8.45 -0.42
N TYR A 141 4.33 9.57 0.22
CA TYR A 141 3.44 10.57 -0.33
C TYR A 141 4.19 11.90 -0.45
N TYR A 142 4.29 12.39 -1.68
CA TYR A 142 4.96 13.65 -1.96
C TYR A 142 4.06 14.81 -1.56
N VAL A 143 4.58 15.71 -0.75
CA VAL A 143 3.86 16.86 -0.21
C VAL A 143 4.55 18.15 -0.62
N ARG A 144 3.80 19.25 -0.61
CA ARG A 144 4.39 20.57 -0.77
C ARG A 144 5.25 20.91 0.44
N GLU A 145 6.32 21.67 0.22
CA GLU A 145 7.17 22.17 1.30
C GLU A 145 6.32 22.78 2.44
N ASN A 146 6.74 22.55 3.68
CA ASN A 146 6.10 23.04 4.92
C ASN A 146 4.72 22.44 5.27
N THR A 147 4.12 21.53 4.48
CA THR A 147 2.84 20.88 4.82
C THR A 147 3.01 19.60 5.66
N GLY A 148 4.20 19.03 5.69
CA GLY A 148 4.48 17.75 6.36
C GLY A 148 4.14 17.76 7.85
N ARG A 149 4.51 18.80 8.60
CA ARG A 149 4.25 18.88 10.06
C ARG A 149 2.77 18.85 10.42
N ALA A 150 1.92 19.46 9.60
CA ALA A 150 0.47 19.45 9.82
C ALA A 150 -0.12 18.05 9.62
N LEU A 151 0.37 17.31 8.60
CA LEU A 151 -0.04 15.94 8.32
C LEU A 151 0.46 14.98 9.41
N GLU A 152 1.68 15.19 9.91
CA GLU A 152 2.24 14.42 11.02
C GLU A 152 1.38 14.53 12.28
N LYS A 153 1.05 15.76 12.68
CA LYS A 153 0.16 16.00 13.81
C LYS A 153 -1.20 15.34 13.61
N ALA A 154 -1.78 15.47 12.42
CA ALA A 154 -3.05 14.82 12.10
C ALA A 154 -2.97 13.28 12.15
N ALA A 155 -1.83 12.68 11.78
CA ALA A 155 -1.61 11.25 11.92
C ALA A 155 -1.51 10.84 13.40
N GLN A 156 -0.80 11.60 14.23
CA GLN A 156 -0.71 11.37 15.69
C GLN A 156 -2.07 11.47 16.35
N ASP A 157 -2.90 12.42 15.93
CA ASP A 157 -4.26 12.60 16.44
C ASP A 157 -5.24 11.53 15.88
N GLY A 158 -4.79 10.63 15.01
CA GLY A 158 -5.60 9.56 14.42
C GLY A 158 -6.68 10.05 13.45
N ILE A 159 -6.58 11.28 12.98
CA ILE A 159 -7.56 11.93 12.10
C ILE A 159 -7.09 12.00 10.64
N LEU A 160 -5.93 11.43 10.32
CA LEU A 160 -5.42 11.39 8.96
C LEU A 160 -6.01 10.20 8.20
N ARG A 161 -6.54 10.45 7.01
CA ARG A 161 -7.08 9.45 6.10
C ARG A 161 -6.41 9.58 4.75
N ALA A 162 -6.18 8.46 4.10
CA ALA A 162 -5.66 8.43 2.73
C ALA A 162 -6.66 7.79 1.78
N ARG A 163 -6.89 8.44 0.64
CA ARG A 163 -7.61 7.85 -0.49
C ARG A 163 -6.59 7.16 -1.38
N VAL A 164 -6.84 5.89 -1.64
CA VAL A 164 -5.93 4.98 -2.33
C VAL A 164 -6.69 4.29 -3.44
N ALA A 165 -6.14 4.27 -4.66
CA ALA A 165 -6.65 3.45 -5.75
C ALA A 165 -5.98 2.07 -5.68
N ILE A 166 -6.79 1.00 -5.71
CA ILE A 166 -6.34 -0.39 -5.69
C ILE A 166 -6.75 -1.09 -6.98
N TRP A 167 -5.79 -1.72 -7.64
CA TRP A 167 -6.04 -2.50 -8.85
C TRP A 167 -5.09 -3.70 -8.92
N ARG A 168 -5.67 -4.90 -9.05
CA ARG A 168 -4.93 -6.17 -9.16
C ARG A 168 -3.88 -6.39 -8.06
N GLY A 169 -4.24 -6.04 -6.83
CA GLY A 169 -3.38 -6.24 -5.66
C GLY A 169 -2.31 -5.17 -5.44
N GLU A 170 -2.26 -4.15 -6.29
CA GLU A 170 -1.37 -3.01 -6.15
C GLU A 170 -2.14 -1.74 -5.85
N ALA A 171 -1.48 -0.79 -5.18
CA ALA A 171 -2.12 0.43 -4.75
C ALA A 171 -1.27 1.67 -5.01
N VAL A 172 -1.96 2.80 -5.20
CA VAL A 172 -1.35 4.13 -5.33
C VAL A 172 -2.13 5.11 -4.47
N ILE A 173 -1.42 5.90 -3.67
CA ILE A 173 -2.02 6.97 -2.86
C ILE A 173 -2.42 8.12 -3.79
N GLN A 174 -3.70 8.47 -3.82
CA GLN A 174 -4.22 9.58 -4.60
C GLN A 174 -4.24 10.88 -3.81
N SER A 175 -4.66 10.83 -2.57
CA SER A 175 -4.72 12.01 -1.70
C SER A 175 -4.66 11.63 -0.22
N VAL A 176 -4.22 12.58 0.59
CA VAL A 176 -4.23 12.47 2.05
C VAL A 176 -5.04 13.64 2.60
N GLN A 177 -5.96 13.37 3.51
CA GLN A 177 -6.90 14.34 4.04
C GLN A 177 -6.97 14.25 5.57
N VAL A 178 -7.09 15.41 6.20
CA VAL A 178 -7.36 15.51 7.63
C VAL A 178 -8.87 15.52 7.82
N VAL A 179 -9.39 14.54 8.55
CA VAL A 179 -10.82 14.47 8.88
C VAL A 179 -10.98 14.88 10.34
N PRO A 180 -11.71 15.96 10.64
CA PRO A 180 -11.92 16.38 12.03
C PRO A 180 -12.53 15.24 12.84
N ALA A 181 -12.05 15.06 14.08
CA ALA A 181 -12.70 14.16 15.02
C ALA A 181 -14.15 14.65 15.27
N LYS A 182 -15.10 13.73 15.13
CA LYS A 182 -16.51 14.00 15.49
C LYS A 182 -16.66 14.00 16.98
#